data_ab2d84b5f8ff757a606e54eebd8823a2
#
_entry.id   ab2d84b5f8ff757a606e54eebd8823a2
#
_cell.length_a   1.000
_cell.length_b   1.000
_cell.length_c   1.000
_cell.angle_alpha   90.00
_cell.angle_beta   90.00
_cell.angle_gamma   90.00
#
_symmetry.space_group_name_H-M   'P 1'
#
loop_
_entity.id
_entity.type
_entity.pdbx_description
1 polymer ?
#
loop_
_entity_poly.entity_id
_entity_poly.type
_entity_poly.pdbx_seq_one_letter_code
_entity_poly.pdbx_strand_id
1 'polypeptide(L)'
;MQLLYVIGTGVLAAFCVLLAVRICYQRRYIRTSDRVNDCIFRNVAAYLLLIDPDFNVLQTNYRSATGTAPKAVPPKVGNLLRCRNGEDAGVCGTHELCADCPVRAAITGVFRTKKGFSGLEAPMVFYTSDDRTATVDCDVSVAGNFLTVAGQPRVVLTVSDISAQKRTQRELEKARVRAEESDRMKSLFLANMSHELRTPLNAIIGFSELLMDDPDPTEKQEYMRIIRSNGEVLIQQLCDILDLSKIEAGTLGYEYTDVELNAVMEELQGGFRMRQPENSPVRITFHRKYPVRYIRTDRKRLIQVIANLLSNAVKFTSEGSVDFGFEIRGGELYVYVADTGAGIPEEHRGQLFQRFIKAGSFRQGIGIGLAISKSIVETMGGRIGVESRPGKGSTFWFTLPCKPEQ
;
A
#
# COMPACT_ATOMS: atom_id res chain seq x y z
N MET A 1 -39.90 56.65 -71.89
CA MET A 1 -38.56 55.99 -71.81
C MET A 1 -37.81 56.38 -70.53
N GLN A 2 -37.77 57.60 -70.07
CA GLN A 2 -37.03 58.04 -68.86
C GLN A 2 -37.52 57.38 -67.54
N LEU A 3 -38.86 57.14 -67.38
CA LEU A 3 -39.42 56.54 -66.18
C LEU A 3 -39.01 55.05 -65.99
N LEU A 4 -38.96 54.31 -67.09
CA LEU A 4 -38.49 52.90 -67.09
C LEU A 4 -36.99 52.74 -66.73
N TYR A 5 -36.19 53.75 -67.14
CA TYR A 5 -34.76 53.84 -66.86
C TYR A 5 -34.51 54.06 -65.33
N VAL A 6 -35.28 54.98 -64.76
CA VAL A 6 -35.18 55.35 -63.33
C VAL A 6 -35.65 54.17 -62.45
N ILE A 7 -36.70 53.47 -62.80
CA ILE A 7 -37.20 52.32 -62.09
C ILE A 7 -36.18 51.18 -62.22
N GLY A 8 -35.60 50.90 -63.36
CA GLY A 8 -34.60 49.92 -63.61
C GLY A 8 -33.32 50.13 -62.78
N THR A 9 -32.83 51.39 -62.77
CA THR A 9 -31.65 51.75 -61.95
C THR A 9 -31.92 51.62 -60.42
N GLY A 10 -33.13 51.99 -59.96
CA GLY A 10 -33.55 51.83 -58.57
C GLY A 10 -33.61 50.38 -58.13
N VAL A 11 -34.18 49.49 -58.95
CA VAL A 11 -34.26 48.05 -58.69
C VAL A 11 -32.85 47.44 -58.67
N LEU A 12 -31.97 47.81 -59.57
CA LEU A 12 -30.59 47.36 -59.62
C LEU A 12 -29.80 47.82 -58.38
N ALA A 13 -29.97 49.07 -57.96
CA ALA A 13 -29.34 49.57 -56.74
C ALA A 13 -29.82 48.81 -55.45
N ALA A 14 -31.14 48.62 -55.35
CA ALA A 14 -31.70 47.87 -54.26
C ALA A 14 -31.18 46.42 -54.22
N PHE A 15 -31.07 45.74 -55.36
CA PHE A 15 -30.49 44.42 -55.48
C PHE A 15 -29.02 44.36 -55.07
N CYS A 16 -28.21 45.35 -55.50
CA CYS A 16 -26.81 45.46 -55.08
C CYS A 16 -26.65 45.67 -53.56
N VAL A 17 -27.51 46.52 -52.97
CA VAL A 17 -27.51 46.70 -51.49
C VAL A 17 -27.86 45.42 -50.76
N LEU A 18 -28.89 44.68 -51.17
CA LEU A 18 -29.27 43.36 -50.60
C LEU A 18 -28.16 42.37 -50.75
N LEU A 19 -27.48 42.33 -51.90
CA LEU A 19 -26.34 41.44 -52.14
C LEU A 19 -25.15 41.78 -51.21
N ALA A 20 -24.84 43.05 -51.06
CA ALA A 20 -23.79 43.58 -50.20
C ALA A 20 -24.08 43.26 -48.72
N VAL A 21 -25.31 43.41 -48.23
CA VAL A 21 -25.75 43.07 -46.88
C VAL A 21 -25.65 41.57 -46.66
N ARG A 22 -26.08 40.76 -47.63
CA ARG A 22 -25.96 39.30 -47.57
C ARG A 22 -24.50 38.84 -47.49
N ILE A 23 -23.61 39.40 -48.28
CA ILE A 23 -22.17 39.11 -48.27
C ILE A 23 -21.55 39.54 -46.93
N CYS A 24 -21.89 40.73 -46.41
CA CYS A 24 -21.43 41.20 -45.11
C CYS A 24 -21.91 40.27 -43.97
N TYR A 25 -23.18 39.84 -43.99
CA TYR A 25 -23.74 38.91 -43.00
C TYR A 25 -23.03 37.57 -43.07
N GLN A 26 -22.85 37.00 -44.26
CA GLN A 26 -22.12 35.73 -44.44
C GLN A 26 -20.67 35.83 -43.97
N ARG A 27 -19.95 36.91 -44.31
CA ARG A 27 -18.57 37.16 -43.84
C ARG A 27 -18.50 37.31 -42.34
N ARG A 28 -19.46 37.98 -41.73
CA ARG A 28 -19.52 38.13 -40.27
C ARG A 28 -19.81 36.78 -39.59
N TYR A 29 -20.74 36.00 -40.13
CA TYR A 29 -21.07 34.65 -39.64
C TYR A 29 -19.85 33.71 -39.71
N ILE A 30 -19.19 33.67 -40.88
CA ILE A 30 -17.97 32.85 -41.05
C ILE A 30 -16.89 33.28 -40.06
N ARG A 31 -16.60 34.56 -39.94
CA ARG A 31 -15.58 35.07 -38.97
C ARG A 31 -15.93 34.75 -37.51
N THR A 32 -17.20 34.76 -37.14
CA THR A 32 -17.62 34.41 -35.77
C THR A 32 -17.50 32.92 -35.54
N SER A 33 -17.91 32.10 -36.51
CA SER A 33 -17.75 30.64 -36.46
C SER A 33 -16.28 30.24 -36.39
N ASP A 34 -15.41 30.87 -37.19
CA ASP A 34 -13.96 30.63 -37.18
C ASP A 34 -13.35 30.96 -35.82
N ARG A 35 -13.75 32.07 -35.19
CA ARG A 35 -13.26 32.45 -33.84
C ARG A 35 -13.71 31.49 -32.76
N VAL A 36 -14.96 31.05 -32.81
CA VAL A 36 -15.48 30.07 -31.85
C VAL A 36 -14.76 28.72 -32.02
N ASN A 37 -14.62 28.24 -33.25
CA ASN A 37 -13.90 27.00 -33.55
C ASN A 37 -12.43 27.09 -33.11
N ASP A 38 -11.75 28.22 -33.36
CA ASP A 38 -10.36 28.43 -32.95
C ASP A 38 -10.23 28.46 -31.41
N CYS A 39 -11.19 29.07 -30.72
CA CYS A 39 -11.25 29.07 -29.26
C CYS A 39 -11.45 27.66 -28.68
N ILE A 40 -12.39 26.89 -29.21
CA ILE A 40 -12.63 25.51 -28.81
C ILE A 40 -11.36 24.68 -29.07
N PHE A 41 -10.81 24.80 -30.26
CA PHE A 41 -9.64 24.04 -30.69
C PHE A 41 -8.41 24.29 -29.80
N ARG A 42 -8.23 25.53 -29.29
CA ARG A 42 -7.14 25.89 -28.39
C ARG A 42 -7.35 25.49 -26.93
N ASN A 43 -8.59 25.39 -26.47
CA ASN A 43 -8.90 25.15 -25.06
C ASN A 43 -9.20 23.69 -24.72
N VAL A 44 -9.20 22.77 -25.69
CA VAL A 44 -9.35 21.34 -25.44
C VAL A 44 -8.08 20.80 -24.77
N ALA A 45 -8.23 20.17 -23.62
CA ALA A 45 -7.12 19.54 -22.87
C ALA A 45 -6.64 18.21 -23.50
N ALA A 46 -6.71 18.12 -24.82
CA ALA A 46 -6.24 16.98 -25.62
C ALA A 46 -5.59 17.49 -26.90
N TYR A 47 -4.65 16.74 -27.43
CA TYR A 47 -4.07 17.02 -28.73
C TYR A 47 -5.04 16.58 -29.84
N LEU A 48 -5.46 17.49 -30.65
CA LEU A 48 -6.31 17.28 -31.83
C LEU A 48 -5.44 17.32 -33.09
N LEU A 49 -5.54 16.27 -33.92
CA LEU A 49 -4.76 16.12 -35.13
C LEU A 49 -5.69 15.75 -36.28
N LEU A 50 -5.70 16.55 -37.33
CA LEU A 50 -6.32 16.20 -38.62
C LEU A 50 -5.25 15.55 -39.49
N ILE A 51 -5.45 14.27 -39.89
CA ILE A 51 -4.43 13.53 -40.62
C ILE A 51 -4.97 12.99 -41.97
N ASP A 52 -4.04 12.79 -42.88
CA ASP A 52 -4.29 12.09 -44.15
C ASP A 52 -3.98 10.58 -44.08
N PRO A 53 -4.28 9.80 -45.14
CA PRO A 53 -4.00 8.36 -45.17
C PRO A 53 -2.51 7.99 -45.02
N ASP A 54 -1.62 8.92 -45.32
CA ASP A 54 -0.17 8.76 -45.20
C ASP A 54 0.33 9.15 -43.79
N PHE A 55 -0.57 9.42 -42.84
CA PHE A 55 -0.27 9.85 -41.45
C PHE A 55 0.37 11.24 -41.36
N ASN A 56 0.29 12.07 -42.41
CA ASN A 56 0.75 13.46 -42.32
C ASN A 56 -0.29 14.30 -41.57
N VAL A 57 0.19 15.14 -40.67
CA VAL A 57 -0.67 16.03 -39.86
C VAL A 57 -0.91 17.30 -40.63
N LEU A 58 -2.17 17.51 -41.05
CA LEU A 58 -2.60 18.65 -41.82
C LEU A 58 -2.96 19.83 -40.93
N GLN A 59 -3.56 19.58 -39.78
CA GLN A 59 -3.95 20.58 -38.80
C GLN A 59 -3.85 20.04 -37.39
N THR A 60 -3.46 20.85 -36.40
CA THR A 60 -3.32 20.44 -35.01
C THR A 60 -3.38 21.64 -34.07
N ASN A 61 -3.85 21.41 -32.85
CA ASN A 61 -3.75 22.36 -31.73
C ASN A 61 -2.47 22.15 -30.88
N TYR A 62 -1.63 21.19 -31.21
CA TYR A 62 -0.40 20.82 -30.47
C TYR A 62 0.49 22.02 -30.20
N ARG A 63 0.62 22.91 -31.19
CA ARG A 63 1.41 24.15 -31.08
C ARG A 63 0.93 25.09 -29.96
N SER A 64 -0.40 25.23 -29.82
CA SER A 64 -0.99 26.05 -28.75
C SER A 64 -0.78 25.45 -27.37
N ALA A 65 -0.77 24.13 -27.27
CA ALA A 65 -0.64 23.40 -26.00
C ALA A 65 0.82 23.33 -25.49
N THR A 66 1.80 23.23 -26.40
CA THR A 66 3.22 22.99 -26.03
C THR A 66 4.14 24.17 -26.30
N GLY A 67 3.69 25.20 -27.00
CA GLY A 67 4.49 26.37 -27.41
C GLY A 67 5.53 26.08 -28.51
N THR A 68 5.66 24.86 -28.99
CA THR A 68 6.62 24.46 -30.04
C THR A 68 6.05 24.67 -31.45
N ALA A 69 6.86 25.18 -32.36
CA ALA A 69 6.46 25.40 -33.76
C ALA A 69 6.61 24.11 -34.59
N PRO A 70 5.63 23.72 -35.43
CA PRO A 70 5.82 22.65 -36.41
C PRO A 70 6.87 23.06 -37.46
N LYS A 71 7.72 22.09 -37.87
CA LYS A 71 8.68 22.24 -38.96
C LYS A 71 7.97 22.48 -40.29
N ALA A 72 8.66 23.08 -41.29
CA ALA A 72 8.09 23.53 -42.55
C ALA A 72 7.45 22.46 -43.45
N VAL A 73 7.70 21.17 -43.20
CA VAL A 73 7.08 20.02 -43.88
C VAL A 73 6.06 19.41 -42.92
N PRO A 74 4.83 19.01 -43.41
CA PRO A 74 3.86 18.38 -42.53
C PRO A 74 4.43 17.15 -41.86
N PRO A 75 4.57 17.17 -40.51
CA PRO A 75 5.15 16.03 -39.79
C PRO A 75 4.17 14.88 -39.77
N LYS A 76 4.69 13.65 -39.67
CA LYS A 76 3.84 12.50 -39.37
C LYS A 76 3.42 12.50 -37.89
N VAL A 77 2.33 11.83 -37.55
CA VAL A 77 1.72 11.81 -36.21
C VAL A 77 2.76 11.55 -35.10
N GLY A 78 3.56 10.50 -35.24
CA GLY A 78 4.56 10.13 -34.22
C GLY A 78 5.69 11.16 -34.09
N ASN A 79 6.12 11.76 -35.21
CA ASN A 79 7.15 12.81 -35.17
C ASN A 79 6.61 14.11 -34.55
N LEU A 80 5.37 14.49 -34.84
CA LEU A 80 4.74 15.64 -34.20
C LEU A 80 4.67 15.49 -32.68
N LEU A 81 4.25 14.29 -32.21
CA LEU A 81 4.13 13.94 -30.80
C LEU A 81 5.48 13.60 -30.15
N ARG A 82 6.58 13.59 -30.92
CA ARG A 82 7.93 13.22 -30.47
C ARG A 82 8.03 11.79 -29.93
N CYS A 83 7.26 10.86 -30.51
CA CYS A 83 7.36 9.45 -30.18
C CYS A 83 8.79 8.97 -30.41
N ARG A 84 9.40 8.35 -29.37
CA ARG A 84 10.79 7.86 -29.43
C ARG A 84 11.05 7.04 -30.67
N ASN A 85 10.24 6.03 -30.95
CA ASN A 85 10.44 5.16 -32.13
C ASN A 85 10.36 5.94 -33.46
N GLY A 86 9.49 6.95 -33.55
CA GLY A 86 9.38 7.77 -34.75
C GLY A 86 10.54 8.75 -34.92
N GLU A 87 11.06 9.27 -33.82
CA GLU A 87 12.20 10.20 -33.81
C GLU A 87 13.52 9.47 -34.06
N ASP A 88 13.72 8.27 -33.47
CA ASP A 88 14.93 7.49 -33.63
C ASP A 88 15.12 6.99 -35.07
N ALA A 89 14.04 6.57 -35.72
CA ALA A 89 14.05 6.17 -37.13
C ALA A 89 13.95 7.35 -38.12
N GLY A 90 13.80 8.58 -37.63
CA GLY A 90 13.64 9.79 -38.45
C GLY A 90 12.22 10.00 -38.95
N VAL A 91 11.48 8.96 -39.28
CA VAL A 91 10.11 9.01 -39.78
C VAL A 91 9.21 8.04 -39.04
N CYS A 92 8.04 8.52 -38.57
CA CYS A 92 7.05 7.65 -37.91
C CYS A 92 6.57 6.56 -38.86
N GLY A 93 6.72 5.30 -38.44
CA GLY A 93 6.32 4.12 -39.19
C GLY A 93 7.47 3.35 -39.84
N THR A 94 8.72 3.81 -39.73
CA THR A 94 9.90 3.12 -40.29
C THR A 94 10.71 2.35 -39.25
N HIS A 95 10.46 2.56 -37.96
CA HIS A 95 11.06 1.78 -36.90
C HIS A 95 10.45 0.38 -36.80
N GLU A 96 11.22 -0.64 -36.42
CA GLU A 96 10.76 -2.03 -36.28
C GLU A 96 9.53 -2.15 -35.38
N LEU A 97 9.53 -1.48 -34.23
CA LEU A 97 8.42 -1.47 -33.27
C LEU A 97 7.17 -0.71 -33.78
N CYS A 98 7.26 0.01 -34.90
CA CYS A 98 6.11 0.67 -35.49
C CYS A 98 5.16 -0.31 -36.20
N ALA A 99 5.59 -1.52 -36.53
CA ALA A 99 4.76 -2.58 -37.07
C ALA A 99 3.66 -2.99 -36.08
N ASP A 100 4.00 -3.07 -34.79
CA ASP A 100 3.10 -3.48 -33.71
C ASP A 100 2.50 -2.27 -32.95
N CYS A 101 2.64 -1.06 -33.47
CA CYS A 101 2.11 0.12 -32.82
C CYS A 101 0.57 0.12 -32.81
N PRO A 102 -0.09 0.05 -31.63
CA PRO A 102 -1.54 -0.06 -31.55
C PRO A 102 -2.25 1.20 -32.09
N VAL A 103 -1.64 2.37 -31.90
CA VAL A 103 -2.18 3.63 -32.41
C VAL A 103 -2.16 3.63 -33.96
N ARG A 104 -1.05 3.18 -34.56
CA ARG A 104 -0.94 3.07 -36.02
C ARG A 104 -1.95 2.08 -36.60
N ALA A 105 -2.08 0.91 -35.98
CA ALA A 105 -3.03 -0.11 -36.38
C ALA A 105 -4.49 0.41 -36.33
N ALA A 106 -4.84 1.11 -35.27
CA ALA A 106 -6.16 1.71 -35.11
C ALA A 106 -6.45 2.77 -36.19
N ILE A 107 -5.53 3.70 -36.45
CA ILE A 107 -5.67 4.73 -37.49
C ILE A 107 -5.84 4.09 -38.87
N THR A 108 -5.01 3.09 -39.21
CA THR A 108 -5.13 2.33 -40.48
C THR A 108 -6.50 1.65 -40.59
N GLY A 109 -6.99 1.10 -39.46
CA GLY A 109 -8.34 0.52 -39.36
C GLY A 109 -9.45 1.53 -39.71
N VAL A 110 -9.34 2.78 -39.21
CA VAL A 110 -10.33 3.83 -39.50
C VAL A 110 -10.36 4.17 -40.99
N PHE A 111 -9.22 4.35 -41.63
CA PHE A 111 -9.18 4.63 -43.07
C PHE A 111 -9.77 3.47 -43.92
N ARG A 112 -9.50 2.24 -43.50
CA ARG A 112 -10.02 1.03 -44.22
C ARG A 112 -11.53 0.82 -44.03
N THR A 113 -12.01 0.98 -42.79
CA THR A 113 -13.41 0.61 -42.43
C THR A 113 -14.37 1.80 -42.43
N LYS A 114 -13.83 3.03 -42.41
CA LYS A 114 -14.55 4.29 -42.21
C LYS A 114 -15.30 4.36 -40.85
N LYS A 115 -14.96 3.48 -39.90
CA LYS A 115 -15.53 3.43 -38.54
C LYS A 115 -14.50 4.03 -37.58
N GLY A 116 -14.94 4.94 -36.72
CA GLY A 116 -14.11 5.51 -35.65
C GLY A 116 -13.82 4.51 -34.55
N PHE A 117 -12.84 4.84 -33.71
CA PHE A 117 -12.54 4.14 -32.45
C PHE A 117 -12.41 5.17 -31.32
N SER A 118 -12.60 4.74 -30.09
CA SER A 118 -12.43 5.54 -28.89
C SER A 118 -11.85 4.72 -27.75
N GLY A 119 -11.16 5.37 -26.82
CA GLY A 119 -10.66 4.72 -25.60
C GLY A 119 -9.52 3.73 -25.83
N LEU A 120 -8.76 3.87 -26.93
CA LEU A 120 -7.55 3.09 -27.12
C LEU A 120 -6.47 3.62 -26.17
N GLU A 121 -6.17 2.84 -25.13
CA GLU A 121 -5.08 3.17 -24.21
C GLU A 121 -3.79 2.47 -24.63
N ALA A 122 -2.69 3.23 -24.68
CA ALA A 122 -1.38 2.68 -25.03
C ALA A 122 -0.27 3.36 -24.20
N PRO A 123 0.71 2.59 -23.69
CA PRO A 123 1.94 3.16 -23.16
C PRO A 123 2.79 3.66 -24.33
N MET A 124 3.26 4.89 -24.22
CA MET A 124 4.14 5.52 -25.22
C MET A 124 5.29 6.24 -24.55
N VAL A 125 6.42 6.27 -25.23
CA VAL A 125 7.61 7.01 -24.79
C VAL A 125 7.82 8.20 -25.71
N PHE A 126 7.90 9.40 -25.14
CA PHE A 126 8.10 10.63 -25.87
C PHE A 126 9.38 11.33 -25.46
N TYR A 127 10.06 11.99 -26.40
CA TYR A 127 11.15 12.90 -26.08
C TYR A 127 10.60 14.23 -25.54
N THR A 128 11.18 14.69 -24.43
CA THR A 128 10.78 15.97 -23.78
C THR A 128 11.51 17.17 -24.35
N SER A 129 12.65 16.96 -25.03
CA SER A 129 13.51 18.01 -25.57
C SER A 129 13.89 17.75 -27.03
N ASP A 130 14.29 18.81 -27.75
CA ASP A 130 14.68 18.73 -29.15
C ASP A 130 16.02 18.00 -29.35
N ASP A 131 16.88 18.00 -28.36
CA ASP A 131 18.20 17.31 -28.36
C ASP A 131 18.11 15.81 -28.11
N ARG A 132 16.90 15.28 -27.86
CA ARG A 132 16.63 13.84 -27.58
C ARG A 132 17.41 13.28 -26.40
N THR A 133 17.75 14.12 -25.42
CA THR A 133 18.50 13.68 -24.23
C THR A 133 17.62 13.09 -23.14
N ALA A 134 16.33 13.47 -23.11
CA ALA A 134 15.43 13.03 -22.07
C ALA A 134 14.11 12.51 -22.66
N THR A 135 13.61 11.42 -22.08
CA THR A 135 12.33 10.79 -22.42
C THR A 135 11.37 10.78 -21.25
N VAL A 136 10.09 10.73 -21.56
CA VAL A 136 9.01 10.54 -20.58
C VAL A 136 8.12 9.39 -21.02
N ASP A 137 7.81 8.50 -20.06
CA ASP A 137 6.83 7.45 -20.24
C ASP A 137 5.44 8.00 -19.95
N CYS A 138 4.55 7.92 -20.94
CA CYS A 138 3.17 8.40 -20.85
C CYS A 138 2.19 7.27 -21.17
N ASP A 139 1.13 7.17 -20.39
CA ASP A 139 -0.07 6.44 -20.78
C ASP A 139 -0.94 7.41 -21.59
N VAL A 140 -1.21 7.10 -22.86
CA VAL A 140 -2.08 7.92 -23.70
C VAL A 140 -3.41 7.24 -23.98
N SER A 141 -4.48 8.03 -24.03
CA SER A 141 -5.78 7.60 -24.56
C SER A 141 -5.97 8.23 -25.93
N VAL A 142 -6.26 7.41 -26.91
CA VAL A 142 -6.39 7.83 -28.30
C VAL A 142 -7.80 7.50 -28.82
N ALA A 143 -8.39 8.45 -29.54
CA ALA A 143 -9.63 8.27 -30.28
C ALA A 143 -9.47 8.79 -31.72
N GLY A 144 -10.12 8.18 -32.68
CA GLY A 144 -10.05 8.56 -34.08
C GLY A 144 -11.39 8.46 -34.78
N ASN A 145 -11.79 9.49 -35.51
CA ASN A 145 -13.02 9.53 -36.28
C ASN A 145 -12.75 9.87 -37.76
N PHE A 146 -13.39 9.09 -38.64
CA PHE A 146 -13.32 9.31 -40.10
C PHE A 146 -14.18 10.50 -40.52
N LEU A 147 -13.67 11.29 -41.42
CA LEU A 147 -14.42 12.35 -42.12
C LEU A 147 -13.91 12.55 -43.55
N THR A 148 -14.70 13.23 -44.37
CA THR A 148 -14.32 13.62 -45.73
C THR A 148 -14.28 15.13 -45.80
N VAL A 149 -13.13 15.69 -46.16
CA VAL A 149 -12.94 17.14 -46.33
C VAL A 149 -12.55 17.41 -47.78
N ALA A 150 -13.34 18.23 -48.48
CA ALA A 150 -13.16 18.52 -49.92
C ALA A 150 -12.99 17.26 -50.80
N GLY A 151 -13.76 16.21 -50.52
CA GLY A 151 -13.70 14.93 -51.25
C GLY A 151 -12.54 14.03 -50.87
N GLN A 152 -11.67 14.43 -49.95
CA GLN A 152 -10.51 13.65 -49.51
C GLN A 152 -10.75 12.97 -48.15
N PRO A 153 -10.35 11.70 -48.01
CA PRO A 153 -10.47 10.98 -46.71
C PRO A 153 -9.53 11.61 -45.67
N ARG A 154 -10.05 11.81 -44.47
CA ARG A 154 -9.32 12.35 -43.31
C ARG A 154 -9.72 11.62 -42.05
N VAL A 155 -8.86 11.70 -41.04
CA VAL A 155 -9.17 11.24 -39.67
C VAL A 155 -8.87 12.37 -38.70
N VAL A 156 -9.82 12.69 -37.83
CA VAL A 156 -9.54 13.49 -36.63
C VAL A 156 -9.11 12.55 -35.53
N LEU A 157 -7.90 12.73 -35.05
CA LEU A 157 -7.32 11.99 -33.96
C LEU A 157 -7.31 12.87 -32.71
N THR A 158 -7.75 12.32 -31.60
CA THR A 158 -7.63 12.94 -30.27
C THR A 158 -6.63 12.13 -29.44
N VAL A 159 -5.62 12.78 -28.88
CA VAL A 159 -4.61 12.15 -28.02
C VAL A 159 -4.60 12.87 -26.68
N SER A 160 -4.88 12.14 -25.62
CA SER A 160 -4.89 12.67 -24.25
C SER A 160 -3.86 11.93 -23.41
N ASP A 161 -3.08 12.67 -22.63
CA ASP A 161 -2.23 12.10 -21.60
C ASP A 161 -3.10 11.74 -20.39
N ILE A 162 -3.14 10.46 -20.06
CA ILE A 162 -3.89 9.90 -18.91
C ILE A 162 -2.96 9.38 -17.80
N SER A 163 -1.67 9.72 -17.86
CA SER A 163 -0.66 9.23 -16.91
C SER A 163 -0.99 9.64 -15.47
N ALA A 164 -1.39 10.89 -15.26
CA ALA A 164 -1.79 11.36 -13.94
C ALA A 164 -3.02 10.63 -13.41
N GLN A 165 -4.05 10.45 -14.25
CA GLN A 165 -5.26 9.71 -13.90
C GLN A 165 -4.94 8.26 -13.53
N LYS A 166 -4.10 7.57 -14.31
CA LYS A 166 -3.69 6.18 -14.01
C LYS A 166 -2.85 6.07 -12.73
N ARG A 167 -1.98 7.05 -12.45
CA ARG A 167 -1.23 7.09 -11.18
C ARG A 167 -2.18 7.17 -9.99
N THR A 168 -3.08 8.14 -10.00
CA THR A 168 -4.09 8.32 -8.93
C THR A 168 -4.96 7.07 -8.75
N GLN A 169 -5.40 6.47 -9.86
CA GLN A 169 -6.19 5.23 -9.81
C GLN A 169 -5.40 4.06 -9.18
N ARG A 170 -4.12 3.89 -9.53
CA ARG A 170 -3.25 2.86 -8.95
C ARG A 170 -3.00 3.11 -7.45
N GLU A 171 -2.82 4.36 -7.04
CA GLU A 171 -2.67 4.72 -5.62
C GLU A 171 -3.94 4.45 -4.82
N LEU A 172 -5.10 4.83 -5.37
CA LEU A 172 -6.41 4.58 -4.76
C LEU A 172 -6.66 3.07 -4.60
N GLU A 173 -6.36 2.27 -5.62
CA GLU A 173 -6.52 0.82 -5.54
C GLU A 173 -5.60 0.18 -4.50
N LYS A 174 -4.32 0.63 -4.42
CA LYS A 174 -3.41 0.18 -3.36
C LYS A 174 -3.90 0.57 -1.96
N ALA A 175 -4.45 1.77 -1.82
CA ALA A 175 -5.01 2.22 -0.54
C ALA A 175 -6.26 1.42 -0.17
N ARG A 176 -7.14 1.12 -1.14
CA ARG A 176 -8.32 0.28 -0.96
C ARG A 176 -7.96 -1.12 -0.49
N VAL A 177 -7.02 -1.80 -1.18
CA VAL A 177 -6.58 -3.14 -0.82
C VAL A 177 -6.01 -3.17 0.61
N ARG A 178 -5.18 -2.19 0.98
CA ARG A 178 -4.64 -2.09 2.36
C ARG A 178 -5.73 -1.88 3.41
N ALA A 179 -6.75 -1.07 3.10
CA ALA A 179 -7.88 -0.84 4.00
C ALA A 179 -8.71 -2.11 4.19
N GLU A 180 -9.01 -2.84 3.10
CA GLU A 180 -9.75 -4.11 3.14
C GLU A 180 -8.99 -5.19 3.92
N GLU A 181 -7.67 -5.30 3.74
CA GLU A 181 -6.83 -6.21 4.52
C GLU A 181 -6.84 -5.85 6.02
N SER A 182 -6.75 -4.56 6.36
CA SER A 182 -6.83 -4.08 7.73
C SER A 182 -8.17 -4.43 8.38
N ASP A 183 -9.29 -4.20 7.68
CA ASP A 183 -10.63 -4.52 8.18
C ASP A 183 -10.85 -6.02 8.34
N ARG A 184 -10.35 -6.82 7.41
CA ARG A 184 -10.36 -8.27 7.51
C ARG A 184 -9.59 -8.75 8.75
N MET A 185 -8.39 -8.19 8.98
CA MET A 185 -7.58 -8.54 10.15
C MET A 185 -8.25 -8.15 11.46
N LYS A 186 -8.91 -6.97 11.52
CA LYS A 186 -9.71 -6.55 12.68
C LYS A 186 -10.86 -7.52 12.96
N SER A 187 -11.58 -7.95 11.92
CA SER A 187 -12.69 -8.88 12.06
C SER A 187 -12.25 -10.26 12.56
N LEU A 188 -11.16 -10.79 12.02
CA LEU A 188 -10.54 -12.03 12.48
C LEU A 188 -10.06 -11.91 13.94
N PHE A 189 -9.52 -10.77 14.33
CA PHE A 189 -9.13 -10.48 15.69
C PHE A 189 -10.30 -10.56 16.67
N LEU A 190 -11.38 -9.84 16.38
CA LEU A 190 -12.58 -9.86 17.24
C LEU A 190 -13.18 -11.26 17.39
N ALA A 191 -13.21 -12.03 16.29
CA ALA A 191 -13.68 -13.41 16.32
C ALA A 191 -12.77 -14.30 17.19
N ASN A 192 -11.47 -14.21 16.99
CA ASN A 192 -10.49 -14.98 17.77
C ASN A 192 -10.50 -14.58 19.25
N MET A 193 -10.57 -13.28 19.57
CA MET A 193 -10.70 -12.78 20.93
C MET A 193 -11.93 -13.37 21.62
N SER A 194 -13.10 -13.30 20.97
CA SER A 194 -14.33 -13.83 21.54
C SER A 194 -14.20 -15.31 21.87
N HIS A 195 -13.52 -16.09 21.01
CA HIS A 195 -13.28 -17.51 21.26
C HIS A 195 -12.31 -17.73 22.42
N GLU A 196 -11.17 -17.03 22.42
CA GLU A 196 -10.12 -17.19 23.44
C GLU A 196 -10.59 -16.72 24.84
N LEU A 197 -11.45 -15.70 24.92
CA LEU A 197 -12.06 -15.26 26.19
C LEU A 197 -13.14 -16.23 26.67
N ARG A 198 -13.91 -16.85 25.75
CA ARG A 198 -14.99 -17.76 26.10
C ARG A 198 -14.48 -19.05 26.75
N THR A 199 -13.35 -19.58 26.28
CA THR A 199 -12.81 -20.85 26.80
C THR A 199 -12.49 -20.80 28.29
N PRO A 200 -11.67 -19.88 28.81
CA PRO A 200 -11.40 -19.79 30.25
C PRO A 200 -12.66 -19.40 31.04
N LEU A 201 -13.54 -18.54 30.47
CA LEU A 201 -14.78 -18.16 31.13
C LEU A 201 -15.70 -19.35 31.32
N ASN A 202 -15.90 -20.21 30.32
CA ASN A 202 -16.69 -21.42 30.42
C ASN A 202 -16.10 -22.41 31.43
N ALA A 203 -14.76 -22.52 31.50
CA ALA A 203 -14.11 -23.33 32.51
C ALA A 203 -14.37 -22.78 33.91
N ILE A 204 -14.29 -21.48 34.15
CA ILE A 204 -14.60 -20.86 35.45
C ILE A 204 -16.06 -21.16 35.85
N ILE A 205 -17.01 -20.96 34.92
CA ILE A 205 -18.43 -21.20 35.19
C ILE A 205 -18.68 -22.65 35.48
N GLY A 206 -18.22 -23.59 34.61
CA GLY A 206 -18.47 -25.02 34.77
C GLY A 206 -17.88 -25.61 36.06
N PHE A 207 -16.62 -25.26 36.42
CA PHE A 207 -16.04 -25.72 37.67
C PHE A 207 -16.63 -25.01 38.90
N SER A 208 -17.18 -23.79 38.76
CA SER A 208 -17.95 -23.14 39.83
C SER A 208 -19.28 -23.86 40.09
N GLU A 209 -19.94 -24.36 39.05
CA GLU A 209 -21.17 -25.16 39.18
C GLU A 209 -20.85 -26.52 39.88
N LEU A 210 -19.78 -27.19 39.48
CA LEU A 210 -19.33 -28.43 40.12
C LEU A 210 -18.97 -28.24 41.62
N LEU A 211 -18.51 -27.07 42.03
CA LEU A 211 -18.27 -26.76 43.45
C LEU A 211 -19.55 -26.68 44.29
N MET A 212 -20.72 -26.44 43.67
CA MET A 212 -22.00 -26.42 44.37
C MET A 212 -22.54 -27.83 44.69
N ASP A 213 -22.07 -28.84 43.99
CA ASP A 213 -22.48 -30.24 44.16
C ASP A 213 -21.78 -30.94 45.33
N ASP A 214 -21.13 -30.19 46.24
CA ASP A 214 -20.40 -30.65 47.42
C ASP A 214 -19.34 -31.73 47.13
N PRO A 215 -18.36 -31.47 46.28
CA PRO A 215 -17.30 -32.40 45.89
C PRO A 215 -16.43 -32.76 47.09
N ASP A 216 -15.72 -33.89 47.01
CA ASP A 216 -14.75 -34.26 48.03
C ASP A 216 -13.63 -33.19 48.18
N PRO A 217 -12.91 -33.18 49.34
CA PRO A 217 -11.89 -32.13 49.58
C PRO A 217 -10.79 -32.07 48.53
N THR A 218 -10.46 -33.17 47.87
CA THR A 218 -9.42 -33.25 46.83
C THR A 218 -9.92 -32.63 45.52
N GLU A 219 -11.14 -33.01 45.11
CA GLU A 219 -11.81 -32.43 43.94
C GLU A 219 -12.05 -30.93 44.11
N LYS A 220 -12.47 -30.50 45.31
CA LYS A 220 -12.67 -29.11 45.65
C LYS A 220 -11.40 -28.26 45.46
N GLN A 221 -10.25 -28.79 45.93
CA GLN A 221 -8.98 -28.13 45.75
C GLN A 221 -8.60 -28.01 44.25
N GLU A 222 -8.82 -29.07 43.48
CA GLU A 222 -8.54 -29.08 42.05
C GLU A 222 -9.45 -28.12 41.29
N TYR A 223 -10.76 -28.08 41.56
CA TYR A 223 -11.69 -27.14 40.94
C TYR A 223 -11.32 -25.69 41.25
N MET A 224 -10.98 -25.39 42.49
CA MET A 224 -10.50 -24.06 42.89
C MET A 224 -9.21 -23.65 42.15
N ARG A 225 -8.29 -24.61 41.97
CA ARG A 225 -7.04 -24.40 41.22
C ARG A 225 -7.34 -24.07 39.74
N ILE A 226 -8.26 -24.83 39.13
CA ILE A 226 -8.68 -24.61 37.73
C ILE A 226 -9.35 -23.26 37.56
N ILE A 227 -10.28 -22.89 38.44
CA ILE A 227 -10.96 -21.58 38.41
C ILE A 227 -9.94 -20.44 38.50
N ARG A 228 -9.04 -20.53 39.49
CA ARG A 228 -8.01 -19.51 39.69
C ARG A 228 -7.09 -19.38 38.49
N SER A 229 -6.59 -20.46 37.93
CA SER A 229 -5.72 -20.50 36.77
C SER A 229 -6.38 -19.88 35.53
N ASN A 230 -7.66 -20.23 35.28
CA ASN A 230 -8.40 -19.65 34.16
C ASN A 230 -8.72 -18.17 34.38
N GLY A 231 -8.96 -17.73 35.62
CA GLY A 231 -9.11 -16.32 35.99
C GLY A 231 -7.85 -15.50 35.69
N GLU A 232 -6.66 -16.03 36.06
CA GLU A 232 -5.37 -15.40 35.77
C GLU A 232 -5.14 -15.27 34.25
N VAL A 233 -5.48 -16.30 33.46
CA VAL A 233 -5.41 -16.28 31.98
C VAL A 233 -6.33 -15.21 31.41
N LEU A 234 -7.56 -15.09 31.90
CA LEU A 234 -8.54 -14.12 31.42
C LEU A 234 -8.08 -12.68 31.70
N ILE A 235 -7.57 -12.42 32.92
CA ILE A 235 -7.04 -11.11 33.29
C ILE A 235 -5.87 -10.73 32.38
N GLN A 236 -4.94 -11.66 32.12
CA GLN A 236 -3.81 -11.41 31.25
C GLN A 236 -4.26 -11.06 29.82
N GLN A 237 -5.23 -11.81 29.29
CA GLN A 237 -5.78 -11.52 27.95
C GLN A 237 -6.44 -10.15 27.87
N LEU A 238 -7.19 -9.74 28.91
CA LEU A 238 -7.78 -8.40 28.98
C LEU A 238 -6.71 -7.32 29.05
N CYS A 239 -5.66 -7.50 29.83
CA CYS A 239 -4.54 -6.56 29.91
C CYS A 239 -3.83 -6.42 28.54
N ASP A 240 -3.60 -7.54 27.84
CA ASP A 240 -2.98 -7.54 26.51
C ASP A 240 -3.82 -6.75 25.49
N ILE A 241 -5.15 -6.89 25.53
CA ILE A 241 -6.08 -6.15 24.68
C ILE A 241 -6.05 -4.64 24.97
N LEU A 242 -6.07 -4.27 26.28
CA LEU A 242 -6.00 -2.88 26.70
C LEU A 242 -4.66 -2.24 26.32
N ASP A 243 -3.54 -2.97 26.48
CA ASP A 243 -2.23 -2.50 26.06
C ASP A 243 -2.18 -2.32 24.54
N LEU A 244 -2.72 -3.26 23.74
CA LEU A 244 -2.81 -3.11 22.30
C LEU A 244 -3.60 -1.86 21.90
N SER A 245 -4.74 -1.61 22.54
CA SER A 245 -5.56 -0.41 22.29
C SER A 245 -4.79 0.88 22.62
N LYS A 246 -4.02 0.90 23.73
CA LYS A 246 -3.19 2.04 24.10
C LYS A 246 -2.03 2.26 23.13
N ILE A 247 -1.44 1.17 22.62
CA ILE A 247 -0.38 1.21 21.60
C ILE A 247 -0.93 1.81 20.30
N GLU A 248 -2.12 1.38 19.85
CA GLU A 248 -2.76 1.91 18.64
C GLU A 248 -3.12 3.39 18.76
N ALA A 249 -3.56 3.81 19.94
CA ALA A 249 -3.86 5.21 20.24
C ALA A 249 -2.61 6.07 20.50
N GLY A 250 -1.40 5.48 20.60
CA GLY A 250 -0.18 6.19 20.97
C GLY A 250 -0.19 6.72 22.41
N THR A 251 -1.02 6.14 23.28
CA THR A 251 -1.24 6.61 24.67
C THR A 251 -0.63 5.69 25.72
N LEU A 252 0.18 4.70 25.30
CA LEU A 252 0.86 3.82 26.26
C LEU A 252 1.91 4.64 27.05
N GLY A 253 1.70 4.77 28.36
CA GLY A 253 2.64 5.47 29.26
C GLY A 253 3.85 4.60 29.61
N TYR A 254 5.00 5.26 29.82
CA TYR A 254 6.25 4.64 30.27
C TYR A 254 6.79 5.36 31.51
N GLU A 255 7.18 4.59 32.51
CA GLU A 255 7.76 5.10 33.75
C GLU A 255 9.21 4.59 33.89
N TYR A 256 10.17 5.46 33.60
CA TYR A 256 11.59 5.13 33.62
C TYR A 256 12.18 5.24 35.00
N THR A 257 12.65 4.14 35.57
CA THR A 257 13.32 4.03 36.87
C THR A 257 14.63 3.28 36.73
N ASP A 258 15.49 3.33 37.74
CA ASP A 258 16.70 2.51 37.81
C ASP A 258 16.33 1.11 38.27
N VAL A 259 16.51 0.13 37.38
CA VAL A 259 16.08 -1.26 37.54
C VAL A 259 17.30 -2.17 37.68
N GLU A 260 17.34 -2.95 38.75
CA GLU A 260 18.36 -4.00 38.96
C GLU A 260 17.95 -5.21 38.13
N LEU A 261 18.74 -5.55 37.12
CA LEU A 261 18.38 -6.56 36.12
C LEU A 261 18.36 -7.98 36.68
N ASN A 262 19.34 -8.34 37.56
CA ASN A 262 19.34 -9.70 38.13
C ASN A 262 18.14 -9.94 39.01
N ALA A 263 17.71 -8.96 39.82
CA ALA A 263 16.50 -9.09 40.61
C ALA A 263 15.26 -9.37 39.77
N VAL A 264 15.12 -8.68 38.61
CA VAL A 264 14.05 -8.94 37.66
C VAL A 264 14.12 -10.35 37.06
N MET A 265 15.30 -10.81 36.69
CA MET A 265 15.49 -12.13 36.11
C MET A 265 15.25 -13.24 37.14
N GLU A 266 15.72 -13.08 38.39
CA GLU A 266 15.49 -14.02 39.48
C GLU A 266 14.01 -14.11 39.88
N GLU A 267 13.31 -12.96 39.93
CA GLU A 267 11.86 -12.90 40.15
C GLU A 267 11.10 -13.68 39.08
N LEU A 268 11.44 -13.47 37.79
CA LEU A 268 10.84 -14.19 36.68
C LEU A 268 11.13 -15.68 36.74
N GLN A 269 12.39 -16.09 37.00
CA GLN A 269 12.73 -17.49 37.16
C GLN A 269 11.93 -18.14 38.27
N GLY A 270 11.85 -17.53 39.45
CA GLY A 270 11.08 -17.99 40.60
C GLY A 270 9.60 -18.16 40.26
N GLY A 271 9.01 -17.13 39.67
CA GLY A 271 7.60 -17.15 39.27
C GLY A 271 7.25 -18.23 38.26
N PHE A 272 8.09 -18.44 37.25
CA PHE A 272 7.87 -19.49 36.27
C PHE A 272 8.09 -20.90 36.85
N ARG A 273 9.10 -21.10 37.70
CA ARG A 273 9.34 -22.39 38.41
C ARG A 273 8.19 -22.77 39.33
N MET A 274 7.62 -21.85 40.08
CA MET A 274 6.47 -22.11 40.96
C MET A 274 5.19 -22.53 40.22
N ARG A 275 5.06 -22.12 38.95
CA ARG A 275 3.90 -22.48 38.11
C ARG A 275 4.06 -23.82 37.40
N GLN A 276 5.27 -24.38 37.37
CA GLN A 276 5.52 -25.70 36.78
C GLN A 276 5.19 -26.82 37.79
N PRO A 277 4.72 -27.99 37.31
CA PRO A 277 4.66 -29.18 38.11
C PRO A 277 6.06 -29.56 38.67
N GLU A 278 6.12 -30.19 39.85
CA GLU A 278 7.40 -30.62 40.46
C GLU A 278 8.26 -31.48 39.53
N ASN A 279 7.64 -32.29 38.68
CA ASN A 279 8.30 -33.19 37.72
C ASN A 279 8.23 -32.65 36.30
N SER A 280 8.27 -31.33 36.10
CA SER A 280 8.25 -30.73 34.76
C SER A 280 9.43 -31.21 33.91
N PRO A 281 9.21 -31.69 32.67
CA PRO A 281 10.28 -32.09 31.76
C PRO A 281 11.07 -30.93 31.21
N VAL A 282 10.65 -29.67 31.50
CA VAL A 282 11.29 -28.43 31.01
C VAL A 282 12.01 -27.75 32.15
N ARG A 283 13.31 -27.55 32.01
CA ARG A 283 14.16 -26.83 32.97
C ARG A 283 14.21 -25.35 32.57
N ILE A 284 13.97 -24.43 33.52
CA ILE A 284 14.09 -22.97 33.31
C ILE A 284 15.31 -22.48 34.05
N THR A 285 16.27 -21.86 33.34
CA THR A 285 17.55 -21.40 33.91
C THR A 285 17.85 -19.94 33.52
N PHE A 286 18.08 -19.12 34.54
CA PHE A 286 18.65 -17.79 34.36
C PHE A 286 20.18 -17.88 34.38
N HIS A 287 20.83 -17.39 33.33
CA HIS A 287 22.29 -17.31 33.22
C HIS A 287 22.79 -15.95 33.71
N ARG A 288 23.17 -15.90 34.97
CA ARG A 288 23.72 -14.68 35.58
C ARG A 288 25.15 -14.46 35.12
N LYS A 289 25.37 -13.35 34.35
CA LYS A 289 26.69 -12.98 33.84
C LYS A 289 27.38 -11.88 34.65
N TYR A 290 26.61 -11.01 35.26
CA TYR A 290 27.11 -9.85 36.02
C TYR A 290 26.73 -9.95 37.51
N PRO A 291 27.55 -9.45 38.44
CA PRO A 291 27.21 -9.52 39.87
C PRO A 291 26.01 -8.62 40.23
N VAL A 292 26.00 -7.38 39.77
CA VAL A 292 24.89 -6.42 39.88
C VAL A 292 24.88 -5.55 38.64
N ARG A 293 23.73 -5.23 38.12
CA ARG A 293 23.61 -4.33 36.97
C ARG A 293 22.31 -3.56 36.99
N TYR A 294 22.42 -2.23 37.01
CA TYR A 294 21.29 -1.31 36.89
C TYR A 294 21.20 -0.76 35.49
N ILE A 295 19.96 -0.54 35.02
CA ILE A 295 19.67 0.24 33.82
C ILE A 295 18.47 1.14 34.08
N ARG A 296 18.43 2.30 33.42
CA ARG A 296 17.27 3.19 33.45
C ARG A 296 16.25 2.76 32.42
N THR A 297 15.16 2.12 32.90
CA THR A 297 14.13 1.54 32.03
C THR A 297 12.78 1.47 32.74
N ASP A 298 11.72 1.17 32.03
CA ASP A 298 10.42 0.86 32.64
C ASP A 298 10.42 -0.61 33.10
N ARG A 299 10.45 -0.83 34.44
CA ARG A 299 10.48 -2.17 35.05
C ARG A 299 9.28 -3.01 34.63
N LYS A 300 8.08 -2.43 34.61
CA LYS A 300 6.82 -3.13 34.30
C LYS A 300 6.84 -3.61 32.84
N ARG A 301 7.24 -2.76 31.91
CA ARG A 301 7.32 -3.10 30.49
C ARG A 301 8.46 -4.08 30.21
N LEU A 302 9.59 -3.96 30.87
CA LEU A 302 10.69 -4.94 30.77
C LEU A 302 10.25 -6.31 31.21
N ILE A 303 9.62 -6.44 32.38
CA ILE A 303 9.05 -7.70 32.88
C ILE A 303 8.02 -8.25 31.90
N GLN A 304 7.12 -7.43 31.37
CA GLN A 304 6.10 -7.84 30.43
C GLN A 304 6.70 -8.47 29.17
N VAL A 305 7.72 -7.84 28.57
CA VAL A 305 8.40 -8.40 27.39
C VAL A 305 9.07 -9.74 27.71
N ILE A 306 9.87 -9.79 28.78
CA ILE A 306 10.60 -11.02 29.13
C ILE A 306 9.63 -12.16 29.50
N ALA A 307 8.58 -11.87 30.29
CA ALA A 307 7.58 -12.84 30.68
C ALA A 307 6.83 -13.41 29.47
N ASN A 308 6.49 -12.57 28.48
CA ASN A 308 5.89 -13.03 27.24
C ASN A 308 6.81 -13.96 26.43
N LEU A 309 8.11 -13.63 26.32
CA LEU A 309 9.09 -14.48 25.64
C LEU A 309 9.28 -15.81 26.38
N LEU A 310 9.39 -15.79 27.72
CA LEU A 310 9.50 -16.98 28.57
C LEU A 310 8.24 -17.85 28.48
N SER A 311 7.05 -17.26 28.53
CA SER A 311 5.78 -17.98 28.39
C SER A 311 5.70 -18.71 27.05
N ASN A 312 6.11 -18.06 25.98
CA ASN A 312 6.18 -18.70 24.66
C ASN A 312 7.20 -19.84 24.65
N ALA A 313 8.40 -19.63 25.17
CA ALA A 313 9.45 -20.67 25.23
C ALA A 313 8.98 -21.90 25.98
N VAL A 314 8.37 -21.74 27.17
CA VAL A 314 7.83 -22.85 27.96
C VAL A 314 6.68 -23.55 27.23
N LYS A 315 5.79 -22.81 26.60
CA LYS A 315 4.64 -23.34 25.86
C LYS A 315 5.05 -24.21 24.68
N PHE A 316 6.13 -23.87 23.99
CA PHE A 316 6.58 -24.54 22.76
C PHE A 316 7.72 -25.54 22.99
N THR A 317 8.11 -25.76 24.24
CA THR A 317 9.08 -26.77 24.65
C THR A 317 8.38 -27.89 25.42
N SER A 318 8.26 -29.08 24.83
CA SER A 318 7.64 -30.21 25.48
C SER A 318 8.59 -30.88 26.51
N GLU A 319 9.88 -30.94 26.20
CA GLU A 319 10.96 -31.45 27.05
C GLU A 319 12.26 -30.71 26.73
N GLY A 320 13.15 -30.58 27.72
CA GLY A 320 14.46 -29.94 27.55
C GLY A 320 14.67 -28.72 28.43
N SER A 321 15.14 -27.60 27.85
CA SER A 321 15.45 -26.38 28.61
C SER A 321 14.95 -25.10 27.98
N VAL A 322 14.70 -24.10 28.83
CA VAL A 322 14.52 -22.70 28.50
C VAL A 322 15.59 -21.94 29.29
N ASP A 323 16.56 -21.41 28.55
CA ASP A 323 17.69 -20.66 29.07
C ASP A 323 17.54 -19.20 28.73
N PHE A 324 17.71 -18.29 29.71
CA PHE A 324 17.57 -16.87 29.48
C PHE A 324 18.58 -16.06 30.25
N GLY A 325 18.81 -14.85 29.79
CA GLY A 325 19.79 -13.98 30.40
C GLY A 325 19.91 -12.65 29.67
N PHE A 326 20.92 -11.88 30.09
CA PHE A 326 21.24 -10.63 29.45
C PHE A 326 22.74 -10.41 29.33
N GLU A 327 23.11 -9.58 28.34
CA GLU A 327 24.48 -9.12 28.08
C GLU A 327 24.48 -7.64 27.74
N ILE A 328 25.61 -6.97 28.00
CA ILE A 328 25.84 -5.62 27.49
C ILE A 328 26.76 -5.74 26.28
N ARG A 329 26.24 -5.31 25.12
CA ARG A 329 26.93 -5.35 23.83
C ARG A 329 26.96 -3.96 23.21
N GLY A 330 28.13 -3.34 23.07
CA GLY A 330 28.25 -2.06 22.39
C GLY A 330 27.44 -0.90 23.01
N GLY A 331 27.17 -0.92 24.33
CA GLY A 331 26.35 0.09 24.99
C GLY A 331 24.83 -0.17 24.92
N GLU A 332 24.42 -1.32 24.39
CA GLU A 332 23.03 -1.79 24.41
C GLU A 332 22.89 -2.96 25.39
N LEU A 333 21.77 -3.00 26.11
CA LEU A 333 21.32 -4.21 26.81
C LEU A 333 20.81 -5.20 25.76
N TYR A 334 21.35 -6.39 25.71
CA TYR A 334 20.87 -7.51 24.92
C TYR A 334 20.27 -8.56 25.86
N VAL A 335 18.96 -8.81 25.73
CA VAL A 335 18.24 -9.85 26.49
C VAL A 335 17.88 -10.98 25.54
N TYR A 336 18.04 -12.22 25.98
CA TYR A 336 17.69 -13.39 25.21
C TYR A 336 16.91 -14.41 26.01
N VAL A 337 16.06 -15.17 25.34
CA VAL A 337 15.34 -16.35 25.81
C VAL A 337 15.52 -17.42 24.75
N ALA A 338 16.25 -18.48 25.08
CA ALA A 338 16.55 -19.61 24.22
C ALA A 338 15.80 -20.85 24.69
N ASP A 339 15.09 -21.50 23.78
CA ASP A 339 14.35 -22.75 24.03
C ASP A 339 14.90 -23.87 23.15
N THR A 340 14.71 -25.12 23.62
CA THR A 340 15.03 -26.36 22.88
C THR A 340 13.80 -26.97 22.23
N GLY A 341 12.77 -26.21 21.99
CA GLY A 341 11.48 -26.66 21.48
C GLY A 341 11.45 -26.99 19.99
N ALA A 342 10.26 -27.02 19.42
CA ALA A 342 10.03 -27.42 18.02
C ALA A 342 10.71 -26.52 16.97
N GLY A 343 11.12 -25.30 17.33
CA GLY A 343 11.64 -24.32 16.39
C GLY A 343 10.60 -23.78 15.42
N ILE A 344 11.00 -22.86 14.55
CA ILE A 344 10.11 -22.08 13.68
C ILE A 344 10.61 -22.17 12.23
N PRO A 345 9.76 -22.58 11.28
CA PRO A 345 10.06 -22.58 9.86
C PRO A 345 10.44 -21.20 9.33
N GLU A 346 11.34 -21.15 8.34
CA GLU A 346 11.87 -19.88 7.81
C GLU A 346 10.78 -18.97 7.26
N GLU A 347 9.80 -19.53 6.56
CA GLU A 347 8.67 -18.85 5.96
C GLU A 347 7.79 -18.08 6.97
N HIS A 348 7.78 -18.52 8.23
CA HIS A 348 6.98 -17.90 9.30
C HIS A 348 7.75 -16.86 10.12
N ARG A 349 9.11 -16.89 10.10
CA ARG A 349 9.93 -16.00 10.96
C ARG A 349 9.67 -14.52 10.73
N GLY A 350 9.49 -14.09 9.47
CA GLY A 350 9.23 -12.70 9.13
C GLY A 350 7.89 -12.14 9.60
N GLN A 351 6.96 -13.01 9.94
CA GLN A 351 5.59 -12.63 10.30
C GLN A 351 5.28 -12.76 11.80
N LEU A 352 6.17 -13.36 12.60
CA LEU A 352 5.92 -13.66 14.02
C LEU A 352 5.57 -12.46 14.90
N PHE A 353 6.13 -11.31 14.57
CA PHE A 353 5.89 -10.05 15.28
C PHE A 353 4.73 -9.24 14.70
N GLN A 354 4.06 -9.75 13.66
CA GLN A 354 2.85 -9.14 13.15
C GLN A 354 1.67 -9.50 14.05
N ARG A 355 0.69 -8.62 14.12
CA ARG A 355 -0.51 -8.81 14.93
C ARG A 355 -1.34 -9.96 14.37
N PHE A 356 -1.92 -10.77 15.29
CA PHE A 356 -2.88 -11.83 14.95
C PHE A 356 -2.31 -13.05 14.20
N ILE A 357 -0.99 -13.15 14.10
CA ILE A 357 -0.32 -14.29 13.48
C ILE A 357 -0.06 -15.37 14.54
N LYS A 358 -0.45 -16.59 14.21
CA LYS A 358 -0.15 -17.80 14.96
C LYS A 358 0.77 -18.68 14.10
N ALA A 359 1.96 -18.98 14.57
CA ALA A 359 2.89 -19.88 13.87
C ALA A 359 2.53 -21.34 14.19
N GLY A 360 2.16 -22.14 13.18
CA GLY A 360 1.97 -23.58 13.27
C GLY A 360 0.61 -24.05 13.79
N SER A 361 0.50 -25.37 14.04
CA SER A 361 -0.71 -26.08 14.47
C SER A 361 -1.18 -25.80 15.90
N PHE A 362 -0.43 -25.01 16.67
CA PHE A 362 -0.77 -24.65 18.05
C PHE A 362 -1.78 -23.49 18.07
N ARG A 363 -3.04 -23.85 18.28
CA ARG A 363 -4.20 -22.92 18.21
C ARG A 363 -4.40 -22.03 19.44
N GLN A 364 -3.60 -22.15 20.51
CA GLN A 364 -3.84 -21.47 21.79
C GLN A 364 -3.18 -20.09 21.87
N GLY A 365 -3.97 -19.05 22.21
CA GLY A 365 -3.55 -17.66 22.43
C GLY A 365 -4.01 -16.69 21.32
N ILE A 366 -4.18 -15.40 21.66
CA ILE A 366 -4.75 -14.37 20.77
C ILE A 366 -3.78 -13.98 19.63
N GLY A 367 -2.47 -14.28 19.75
CA GLY A 367 -1.46 -13.91 18.74
C GLY A 367 -1.06 -12.43 18.76
N ILE A 368 -1.15 -11.76 19.92
CA ILE A 368 -0.79 -10.36 20.09
C ILE A 368 0.44 -10.13 20.98
N GLY A 369 0.82 -11.11 21.80
CA GLY A 369 1.90 -10.93 22.78
C GLY A 369 3.24 -10.51 22.15
N LEU A 370 3.68 -11.16 21.07
CA LEU A 370 4.91 -10.78 20.35
C LEU A 370 4.81 -9.42 19.68
N ALA A 371 3.63 -9.06 19.16
CA ALA A 371 3.39 -7.73 18.58
C ALA A 371 3.43 -6.62 19.63
N ILE A 372 2.86 -6.87 20.82
CA ILE A 372 2.97 -5.98 21.98
C ILE A 372 4.43 -5.85 22.41
N SER A 373 5.15 -6.98 22.55
CA SER A 373 6.58 -6.98 22.91
C SER A 373 7.41 -6.16 21.93
N LYS A 374 7.15 -6.31 20.62
CA LYS A 374 7.81 -5.51 19.59
C LYS A 374 7.52 -4.02 19.75
N SER A 375 6.27 -3.66 19.91
CA SER A 375 5.89 -2.25 20.07
C SER A 375 6.51 -1.61 21.33
N ILE A 376 6.52 -2.33 22.45
CA ILE A 376 7.16 -1.87 23.69
C ILE A 376 8.65 -1.64 23.46
N VAL A 377 9.36 -2.64 22.92
CA VAL A 377 10.81 -2.57 22.68
C VAL A 377 11.18 -1.44 21.73
N GLU A 378 10.46 -1.30 20.61
CA GLU A 378 10.69 -0.24 19.63
C GLU A 378 10.42 1.14 20.20
N THR A 379 9.36 1.31 21.01
CA THR A 379 9.07 2.58 21.70
C THR A 379 10.14 2.94 22.74
N MET A 380 10.74 1.93 23.38
CA MET A 380 11.88 2.11 24.30
C MET A 380 13.21 2.31 23.55
N GLY A 381 13.20 2.41 22.22
CA GLY A 381 14.38 2.68 21.39
C GLY A 381 15.22 1.44 21.06
N GLY A 382 14.68 0.24 21.28
CA GLY A 382 15.35 -1.03 21.06
C GLY A 382 14.94 -1.74 19.77
N ARG A 383 15.41 -2.98 19.64
CA ARG A 383 15.08 -3.90 18.52
C ARG A 383 14.75 -5.28 19.10
N ILE A 384 13.84 -6.01 18.48
CA ILE A 384 13.48 -7.39 18.85
C ILE A 384 13.62 -8.30 17.64
N GLY A 385 14.02 -9.54 17.86
CA GLY A 385 14.20 -10.51 16.80
C GLY A 385 14.15 -11.96 17.29
N VAL A 386 14.28 -12.89 16.35
CA VAL A 386 14.29 -14.33 16.60
C VAL A 386 15.30 -15.02 15.70
N GLU A 387 16.04 -15.96 16.27
CA GLU A 387 16.87 -16.94 15.57
C GLU A 387 16.29 -18.32 15.88
N SER A 388 15.93 -19.08 14.84
CA SER A 388 15.29 -20.40 15.06
C SER A 388 15.61 -21.34 13.92
N ARG A 389 15.63 -22.63 14.25
CA ARG A 389 15.70 -23.71 13.26
C ARG A 389 14.70 -24.79 13.62
N PRO A 390 13.90 -25.32 12.68
CA PRO A 390 12.97 -26.41 12.93
C PRO A 390 13.67 -27.60 13.63
N GLY A 391 13.08 -28.08 14.72
CA GLY A 391 13.60 -29.19 15.51
C GLY A 391 14.82 -28.88 16.39
N LYS A 392 15.30 -27.61 16.41
CA LYS A 392 16.47 -27.19 17.21
C LYS A 392 16.17 -26.09 18.22
N GLY A 393 14.89 -25.70 18.34
CA GLY A 393 14.46 -24.63 19.21
C GLY A 393 14.60 -23.23 18.61
N SER A 394 14.36 -22.23 19.44
CA SER A 394 14.39 -20.82 19.07
C SER A 394 15.12 -19.98 20.11
N THR A 395 15.71 -18.88 19.67
CA THR A 395 16.24 -17.83 20.54
C THR A 395 15.56 -16.53 20.20
N PHE A 396 14.67 -16.09 21.06
CA PHE A 396 14.10 -14.75 20.98
C PHE A 396 15.01 -13.78 21.71
N TRP A 397 15.23 -12.63 21.13
CA TRP A 397 16.08 -11.61 21.71
C TRP A 397 15.52 -10.21 21.48
N PHE A 398 15.90 -9.31 22.37
CA PHE A 398 15.70 -7.86 22.15
C PHE A 398 16.85 -7.04 22.69
N THR A 399 17.00 -5.82 22.19
CA THR A 399 17.96 -4.84 22.70
C THR A 399 17.24 -3.63 23.27
N LEU A 400 17.86 -2.97 24.25
CA LEU A 400 17.45 -1.65 24.71
C LEU A 400 18.70 -0.76 24.84
N PRO A 401 18.59 0.55 24.55
CA PRO A 401 19.72 1.47 24.76
C PRO A 401 20.07 1.51 26.25
N CYS A 402 21.34 1.25 26.55
CA CYS A 402 21.91 1.36 27.88
C CYS A 402 22.70 2.65 27.89
N LYS A 403 22.20 3.73 28.55
CA LYS A 403 23.07 4.86 28.80
C LYS A 403 24.17 4.36 29.75
N PRO A 404 25.47 4.62 29.45
CA PRO A 404 26.53 4.31 30.40
C PRO A 404 26.25 5.07 31.69
N GLU A 405 26.46 4.39 32.85
CA GLU A 405 26.58 5.08 34.12
C GLU A 405 27.62 6.20 34.00
N GLN A 406 27.20 7.44 34.27
CA GLN A 406 28.11 8.54 34.46
C GLN A 406 28.76 8.40 35.85
#